data_f42a2f1e11bdf8fcbfb02026a9624f40
#
_entry.id   f42a2f1e11bdf8fcbfb02026a9624f40
#
_cell.length_a   1.000
_cell.length_b   1.000
_cell.length_c   1.000
_cell.angle_alpha   90.00
_cell.angle_beta   90.00
_cell.angle_gamma   90.00
#
_symmetry.space_group_name_H-M   'P 1'
#
loop_
_entity.id
_entity.type
_entity.pdbx_description
1 polymer ?
#
loop_
_entity_poly.entity_id
_entity_poly.type
_entity_poly.pdbx_seq_one_letter_code
_entity_poly.pdbx_strand_id
1 'polypeptide(L)'
;FLVLLPMTNRDRAMSVALRVLDGVRALQVGVPDVDKGTRTTLTGLTVSIGVALYVPARGMEPVLTDLVLEADAALLVAKREGRDTVRMGRRR
;
A
#
# COMPACT_ATOMS: atom_id res chain seq x y z
N PHE A 1 6.67 -2.14 -3.39
CA PHE A 1 6.97 -2.81 -2.11
C PHE A 1 5.88 -3.81 -1.78
N LEU A 2 6.28 -4.92 -1.19
CA LEU A 2 5.37 -5.95 -0.70
C LEU A 2 5.53 -6.10 0.81
N VAL A 3 4.42 -6.08 1.53
CA VAL A 3 4.40 -6.29 2.99
C VAL A 3 3.49 -7.48 3.30
N LEU A 4 4.00 -8.42 4.06
CA LEU A 4 3.24 -9.57 4.54
C LEU A 4 2.84 -9.36 5.99
N LEU A 5 1.55 -9.56 6.29
CA LEU A 5 1.01 -9.40 7.63
C LEU A 5 0.41 -10.75 8.08
N PRO A 6 1.22 -11.62 8.71
CA PRO A 6 0.72 -12.92 9.16
C PRO A 6 -0.37 -12.76 10.23
N MET A 7 -1.31 -13.71 10.26
CA MET A 7 -2.37 -13.77 11.26
C MET A 7 -3.14 -12.46 11.42
N THR A 8 -3.41 -11.80 10.32
CA THR A 8 -4.04 -10.47 10.31
C THR A 8 -5.41 -10.54 9.67
N ASN A 9 -6.42 -9.96 10.31
CA ASN A 9 -7.76 -9.85 9.73
C ASN A 9 -7.88 -8.59 8.85
N ARG A 10 -9.04 -8.45 8.20
CA ARG A 10 -9.31 -7.34 7.30
C ARG A 10 -9.15 -5.98 7.96
N ASP A 11 -9.73 -5.80 9.16
CA ASP A 11 -9.71 -4.52 9.86
C ASP A 11 -8.29 -4.11 10.24
N ARG A 12 -7.49 -5.06 10.70
CA ARG A 12 -6.08 -4.80 11.00
C ARG A 12 -5.26 -4.49 9.76
N ALA A 13 -5.48 -5.23 8.69
CA ALA A 13 -4.77 -4.98 7.43
C ALA A 13 -5.07 -3.59 6.90
N MET A 14 -6.33 -3.18 6.92
CA MET A 14 -6.73 -1.83 6.53
C MET A 14 -6.16 -0.77 7.46
N SER A 15 -6.15 -1.02 8.76
CA SER A 15 -5.56 -0.12 9.75
C SER A 15 -4.07 0.11 9.51
N VAL A 16 -3.32 -0.96 9.22
CA VAL A 16 -1.90 -0.85 8.89
C VAL A 16 -1.71 -0.07 7.59
N ALA A 17 -2.48 -0.38 6.56
CA ALA A 17 -2.41 0.33 5.28
C ALA A 17 -2.71 1.82 5.44
N LEU A 18 -3.70 2.19 6.22
CA LEU A 18 -4.03 3.59 6.49
C LEU A 18 -2.93 4.30 7.27
N ARG A 19 -2.26 3.62 8.19
CA ARG A 19 -1.10 4.17 8.89
C ARG A 19 0.06 4.45 7.94
N VAL A 20 0.30 3.56 6.99
CA VAL A 20 1.33 3.77 5.96
C VAL A 20 0.95 4.97 5.10
N LEU A 21 -0.30 5.06 4.69
CA LEU A 21 -0.82 6.16 3.89
C LEU A 21 -0.60 7.51 4.60
N ASP A 22 -1.00 7.60 5.86
CA ASP A 22 -0.85 8.81 6.67
C ASP A 22 0.62 9.14 6.94
N GLY A 23 1.43 8.12 7.19
CA GLY A 23 2.87 8.30 7.39
C GLY A 23 3.57 8.87 6.17
N VAL A 24 3.20 8.41 4.98
CA VAL A 24 3.77 8.94 3.74
C VAL A 24 3.33 10.38 3.51
N ARG A 25 2.05 10.71 3.76
CA ARG A 25 1.55 12.09 3.66
C ARG A 25 2.30 13.06 4.57
N ALA A 26 2.73 12.58 5.73
CA ALA A 26 3.46 13.39 6.71
C ALA A 26 4.96 13.50 6.41
N LEU A 27 5.48 12.75 5.45
CA LEU A 27 6.91 12.75 5.13
C LEU A 27 7.36 14.10 4.58
N GLN A 28 8.52 14.52 5.09
CA GLN A 28 9.29 15.61 4.53
C GLN A 28 10.67 15.08 4.19
N VAL A 29 11.05 15.15 2.93
CA VAL A 29 12.32 14.60 2.46
C VAL A 29 13.22 15.74 2.00
N GLY A 30 14.38 15.87 2.65
CA GLY A 30 15.41 16.80 2.21
C GLY A 30 16.17 16.23 1.01
N VAL A 31 16.19 16.96 -0.08
CA VAL A 31 16.90 16.59 -1.31
C VAL A 31 17.97 17.62 -1.57
N PRO A 32 19.24 17.21 -1.82
CA PRO A 32 20.28 18.16 -2.17
C PRO A 32 19.99 18.81 -3.51
N ASP A 33 20.12 20.13 -3.55
CA ASP A 33 20.06 20.88 -4.80
C ASP A 33 21.49 21.14 -5.25
N VAL A 34 21.92 20.44 -6.28
CA VAL A 34 23.30 20.46 -6.77
C VAL A 34 23.65 21.83 -7.36
N ASP A 35 22.70 22.51 -7.97
CA ASP A 35 22.93 23.79 -8.66
C ASP A 35 23.06 24.97 -7.68
N LYS A 36 22.35 24.92 -6.54
CA LYS A 36 22.30 25.99 -5.57
C LYS A 36 23.12 25.74 -4.31
N GLY A 37 23.65 24.55 -4.13
CA GLY A 37 24.37 24.16 -2.91
C GLY A 37 23.49 24.16 -1.65
N THR A 38 22.18 24.12 -1.80
CA THR A 38 21.20 24.13 -0.72
C THR A 38 20.43 22.81 -0.70
N ARG A 39 19.57 22.62 0.31
CA ARG A 39 18.66 21.50 0.39
C ARG A 39 17.24 21.98 0.15
N THR A 40 16.51 21.22 -0.68
CA THR A 40 15.08 21.42 -0.90
C THR A 40 14.33 20.36 -0.12
N THR A 41 13.25 20.74 0.56
CA THR A 41 12.38 19.80 1.25
C THR A 41 11.23 19.42 0.34
N LEU A 42 11.09 18.11 0.09
CA LEU A 42 9.92 17.56 -0.60
C LEU A 42 8.82 17.28 0.41
N THR A 43 7.63 17.78 0.12
CA THR A 43 6.42 17.54 0.89
C THR A 43 5.29 17.10 -0.05
N GLY A 44 4.15 16.74 0.50
CA GLY A 44 3.00 16.34 -0.31
C GLY A 44 3.18 14.98 -0.99
N LEU A 45 4.05 14.14 -0.46
CA LEU A 45 4.23 12.77 -0.95
C LEU A 45 2.99 11.94 -0.65
N THR A 46 2.60 11.11 -1.59
CA THR A 46 1.46 10.21 -1.45
C THR A 46 1.82 8.80 -1.87
N VAL A 47 1.00 7.85 -1.48
CA VAL A 47 1.15 6.45 -1.88
C VAL A 47 -0.22 5.88 -2.23
N SER A 48 -0.24 4.98 -3.20
CA SER A 48 -1.41 4.16 -3.50
C SER A 48 -1.15 2.74 -3.02
N ILE A 49 -2.11 2.13 -2.34
CA ILE A 49 -1.93 0.83 -1.69
C ILE A 49 -3.04 -0.12 -2.13
N GLY A 50 -2.65 -1.29 -2.60
CA GLY A 50 -3.54 -2.41 -2.83
C GLY A 50 -3.37 -3.45 -1.72
N VAL A 51 -4.46 -3.96 -1.19
CA VAL A 51 -4.47 -4.94 -0.11
C VAL A 51 -5.20 -6.19 -0.59
N ALA A 52 -4.62 -7.35 -0.34
CA ALA A 52 -5.27 -8.65 -0.53
C ALA A 52 -5.28 -9.41 0.78
N LEU A 53 -6.37 -10.10 1.04
CA LEU A 53 -6.56 -10.85 2.28
C LEU A 53 -6.79 -12.32 1.94
N TYR A 54 -6.04 -13.19 2.62
CA TYR A 54 -6.31 -14.62 2.60
C TYR A 54 -7.18 -14.99 3.80
N VAL A 55 -8.31 -15.59 3.51
CA VAL A 55 -9.17 -16.16 4.54
C VAL A 55 -9.06 -17.70 4.41
N PRO A 56 -8.60 -18.38 5.47
CA PRO A 56 -8.50 -19.83 5.43
C PRO A 56 -9.85 -20.47 5.14
N ALA A 57 -9.89 -21.32 4.14
CA ALA A 57 -11.03 -22.16 3.82
C ALA A 57 -10.60 -23.62 3.86
N ARG A 58 -11.54 -24.51 4.21
CA ARG A 58 -11.26 -25.95 4.29
C ARG A 58 -10.70 -26.48 3.00
N GLY A 59 -9.55 -27.17 3.09
CA GLY A 59 -8.93 -27.84 1.95
C GLY A 59 -8.29 -26.92 0.94
N MET A 60 -8.21 -25.63 1.23
CA MET A 60 -7.55 -24.67 0.34
C MET A 60 -6.34 -24.04 1.03
N GLU A 61 -5.19 -24.15 0.37
CA GLU A 61 -4.00 -23.46 0.79
C GLU A 61 -3.84 -22.12 0.05
N PRO A 62 -3.26 -21.11 0.68
CA PRO A 62 -3.01 -19.86 0.01
C PRO A 62 -1.94 -20.04 -1.06
N VAL A 63 -2.17 -19.49 -2.22
CA VAL A 63 -1.15 -19.33 -3.26
C VAL A 63 -0.69 -17.88 -3.21
N LEU A 64 0.56 -17.69 -2.84
CA LEU A 64 1.13 -16.34 -2.70
C LEU A 64 1.00 -15.52 -3.98
N THR A 65 1.20 -16.17 -5.14
CA THR A 65 1.05 -15.51 -6.44
C THR A 65 -0.35 -14.94 -6.63
N ASP A 66 -1.38 -15.68 -6.24
CA ASP A 66 -2.77 -15.21 -6.35
C ASP A 66 -3.05 -14.01 -5.45
N LEU A 67 -2.50 -14.02 -4.24
CA LEU A 67 -2.61 -12.88 -3.32
C LEU A 67 -1.91 -11.63 -3.87
N VAL A 68 -0.73 -11.79 -4.43
CA VAL A 68 0.00 -10.68 -5.05
C VAL A 68 -0.77 -10.12 -6.23
N LEU A 69 -1.32 -10.97 -7.09
CA LEU A 69 -2.13 -10.52 -8.23
C LEU A 69 -3.39 -9.77 -7.80
N GLU A 70 -4.04 -10.24 -6.75
CA GLU A 70 -5.21 -9.57 -6.18
C GLU A 70 -4.84 -8.19 -5.61
N ALA A 71 -3.75 -8.11 -4.87
CA ALA A 71 -3.25 -6.84 -4.34
C ALA A 71 -2.84 -5.87 -5.46
N ASP A 72 -2.19 -6.38 -6.51
CA ASP A 72 -1.81 -5.58 -7.68
C ASP A 72 -3.03 -5.03 -8.41
N ALA A 73 -4.08 -5.82 -8.55
CA ALA A 73 -5.33 -5.37 -9.16
C ALA A 73 -5.98 -4.26 -8.32
N ALA A 74 -5.99 -4.42 -7.00
CA ALA A 74 -6.50 -3.40 -6.07
C ALA A 74 -5.64 -2.12 -6.13
N LEU A 75 -4.33 -2.26 -6.24
CA LEU A 75 -3.42 -1.13 -6.41
C LEU A 75 -3.72 -0.36 -7.71
N LEU A 76 -4.00 -1.07 -8.78
CA LEU A 76 -4.36 -0.43 -10.05
C LEU A 76 -5.65 0.39 -9.91
N VAL A 77 -6.64 -0.13 -9.20
CA VAL A 77 -7.88 0.60 -8.90
C VAL A 77 -7.57 1.87 -8.09
N ALA A 78 -6.74 1.76 -7.05
CA ALA A 78 -6.34 2.92 -6.25
C ALA A 78 -5.66 4.00 -7.11
N LYS A 79 -4.82 3.61 -8.03
CA LYS A 79 -4.16 4.55 -8.96
C LYS A 79 -5.13 5.21 -9.92
N ARG A 80 -6.12 4.47 -10.40
CA ARG A 80 -7.15 4.99 -11.32
C ARG A 80 -8.13 5.92 -10.61
N GLU A 81 -8.38 5.71 -9.34
CA GLU A 81 -9.29 6.53 -8.53
C GLU A 81 -8.65 7.79 -7.96
N GLY A 82 -7.50 8.17 -8.44
CA GLY A 82 -6.85 9.43 -8.06
C GLY A 82 -5.64 9.29 -7.16
N ARG A 83 -5.18 8.06 -6.91
CA ARG A 83 -4.01 7.78 -6.06
C ARG A 83 -4.26 8.20 -4.60
N ASP A 84 -3.25 8.21 -3.77
CA ASP A 84 -3.32 8.64 -2.36
C ASP A 84 -4.47 7.96 -1.62
N THR A 85 -4.60 6.65 -1.79
CA THR A 85 -5.68 5.87 -1.20
C THR A 85 -5.31 4.40 -1.08
N VAL A 86 -6.12 3.67 -0.33
CA VAL A 86 -6.02 2.23 -0.14
C VAL A 86 -7.24 1.56 -0.75
N ARG A 87 -7.03 0.46 -1.44
CA ARG A 87 -8.11 -0.39 -1.96
C ARG A 87 -7.89 -1.83 -1.58
N MET A 88 -8.95 -2.50 -1.20
CA MET A 88 -8.96 -3.92 -0.88
C MET A 88 -9.29 -4.72 -2.13
N GLY A 89 -8.52 -5.78 -2.37
CA GLY A 89 -8.83 -6.72 -3.44
C GLY A 89 -10.15 -7.43 -3.20
N ARG A 90 -10.84 -7.73 -4.28
CA ARG A 90 -12.08 -8.49 -4.23
C ARG A 90 -11.81 -9.96 -4.47
N ARG A 91 -12.27 -10.81 -3.60
CA ARG A 91 -12.31 -12.23 -3.83
C ARG A 91 -13.60 -12.62 -4.55
N ARG A 92 -13.41 -13.51 -5.50
CA ARG A 92 -14.53 -14.19 -6.15
C ARG A 92 -14.99 -15.37 -5.32
#